data_7e3dc020e0face0705722048442d2d5e
#
_entry.id   7e3dc020e0face0705722048442d2d5e
#
_cell.length_a   1.000
_cell.length_b   1.000
_cell.length_c   1.000
_cell.angle_alpha   90.00
_cell.angle_beta   90.00
_cell.angle_gamma   90.00
#
_symmetry.space_group_name_H-M   'P 1'
#
loop_
_entity.id
_entity.type
_entity.pdbx_description
1 polymer ?
#
loop_
_entity_poly.entity_id
_entity_poly.type
_entity_poly.pdbx_seq_one_letter_code
_entity_poly.pdbx_strand_id
1 'polypeptide(L)'
;MDGARPKPSTTGRVCFLYIAQEHQTLHSVSAAVALARLRPDVEVDLVSTRPETIAFLEEVIQALGDAPVGLRLAGPAWLRGLTPAGGAPLKLPMLAANAAMLGGYDIIVAPERTTAALRWFGVRRAQLVYTQHGAGDRGGPFEPRLKAFDLVFAAGPKQRDRMVEAGLVPRERCAVVGYPKFDVVDALRPTPPRLFAQDRPIVVYNPHFDAKLGSWPAWGPAILAAFAAQDRYNLIFAPHIRLFEGADPRSVPSLAAFVDCPQIHLDLGGVAAIDMTYTRMADVYLGDVSSQVYEFLRVRRPCLFLNSHHVPWRGDESYRHWTFGPVVEALGDIVADVDAARGGHGAFLPAQEEGFRDTFDLTGESSSVRAARAIERLLNRRHRPG
;
A
#
# COMPACT_ATOMS: atom_id res chain seq x y z
N MET A 1 31.40 5.61 -37.64
CA MET A 1 30.75 6.90 -37.28
C MET A 1 29.39 6.57 -36.68
N ASP A 2 29.41 6.44 -35.37
CA ASP A 2 28.19 6.13 -34.61
C ASP A 2 27.39 7.44 -34.45
N GLY A 3 26.33 7.54 -35.25
CA GLY A 3 25.40 8.66 -35.19
C GLY A 3 24.54 8.58 -33.94
N ALA A 4 25.00 9.16 -32.85
CA ALA A 4 24.18 9.39 -31.68
C ALA A 4 22.92 10.16 -32.10
N ARG A 5 21.77 9.52 -32.09
CA ARG A 5 20.46 10.20 -32.28
C ARG A 5 20.37 11.31 -31.23
N PRO A 6 20.04 12.55 -31.62
CA PRO A 6 19.87 13.63 -30.67
C PRO A 6 18.76 13.18 -29.67
N LYS A 7 19.03 13.31 -28.35
CA LYS A 7 18.01 13.12 -27.33
C LYS A 7 16.84 14.05 -27.68
N PRO A 8 15.60 13.55 -27.71
CA PRO A 8 14.44 14.40 -27.96
C PRO A 8 14.42 15.52 -26.90
N SER A 9 14.07 16.72 -27.31
CA SER A 9 13.93 17.86 -26.40
C SER A 9 12.89 17.49 -25.34
N THR A 10 13.31 17.45 -24.08
CA THR A 10 12.44 17.08 -22.96
C THR A 10 11.37 18.15 -22.79
N THR A 11 10.08 17.76 -22.90
CA THR A 11 8.94 18.68 -22.78
C THR A 11 8.45 18.85 -21.35
N GLY A 12 8.99 18.06 -20.39
CA GLY A 12 8.65 18.14 -18.97
C GLY A 12 9.41 17.11 -18.14
N ARG A 13 9.44 17.34 -16.83
CA ARG A 13 10.13 16.50 -15.86
C ARG A 13 9.20 16.08 -14.73
N VAL A 14 9.03 14.79 -14.51
CA VAL A 14 8.15 14.23 -13.47
C VAL A 14 8.99 13.37 -12.52
N CYS A 15 8.86 13.66 -11.22
CA CYS A 15 9.50 12.90 -10.15
C CYS A 15 8.46 12.06 -9.40
N PHE A 16 8.69 10.76 -9.25
CA PHE A 16 8.00 9.92 -8.30
C PHE A 16 8.88 9.77 -7.07
N LEU A 17 8.46 10.36 -5.95
CA LEU A 17 9.28 10.56 -4.75
C LEU A 17 8.92 9.58 -3.63
N TYR A 18 9.88 8.75 -3.22
CA TYR A 18 9.74 7.73 -2.19
C TYR A 18 10.70 8.00 -1.02
N ILE A 19 10.22 8.71 0.00
CA ILE A 19 11.00 9.10 1.20
C ILE A 19 10.58 8.34 2.46
N ALA A 20 9.70 7.36 2.32
CA ALA A 20 9.15 6.60 3.44
C ALA A 20 9.40 5.10 3.26
N GLN A 21 8.43 4.30 3.64
CA GLN A 21 8.54 2.85 3.63
C GLN A 21 8.36 2.29 2.20
N GLU A 22 9.06 1.20 1.92
CA GLU A 22 9.15 0.56 0.61
C GLU A 22 7.80 0.14 0.01
N HIS A 23 6.89 -0.38 0.84
CA HIS A 23 5.56 -0.80 0.40
C HIS A 23 4.76 0.31 -0.32
N GLN A 24 5.07 1.57 -0.04
CA GLN A 24 4.39 2.70 -0.67
C GLN A 24 4.73 2.86 -2.15
N THR A 25 5.88 2.32 -2.60
CA THR A 25 6.30 2.38 -4.00
C THR A 25 5.33 1.67 -4.92
N LEU A 26 4.77 0.52 -4.46
CA LEU A 26 3.84 -0.30 -5.22
C LEU A 26 2.55 0.44 -5.64
N HIS A 27 2.21 1.53 -4.95
CA HIS A 27 1.02 2.31 -5.26
C HIS A 27 1.17 3.29 -6.42
N SER A 28 2.40 3.47 -6.96
CA SER A 28 2.61 4.45 -8.03
C SER A 28 3.74 4.12 -9.02
N VAL A 29 4.60 3.14 -8.75
CA VAL A 29 5.70 2.78 -9.65
C VAL A 29 5.21 2.38 -11.05
N SER A 30 4.12 1.63 -11.14
CA SER A 30 3.52 1.25 -12.41
C SER A 30 2.93 2.44 -13.18
N ALA A 31 2.46 3.48 -12.47
CA ALA A 31 2.04 4.73 -13.09
C ALA A 31 3.23 5.50 -13.68
N ALA A 32 4.42 5.44 -13.05
CA ALA A 32 5.65 6.01 -13.60
C ALA A 32 6.06 5.31 -14.89
N VAL A 33 6.08 3.98 -14.87
CA VAL A 33 6.36 3.14 -16.04
C VAL A 33 5.36 3.42 -17.19
N ALA A 34 4.08 3.51 -16.87
CA ALA A 34 3.03 3.81 -17.84
C ALA A 34 3.19 5.21 -18.43
N LEU A 35 3.56 6.22 -17.60
CA LEU A 35 3.81 7.59 -18.04
C LEU A 35 5.00 7.68 -18.99
N ALA A 36 6.11 7.02 -18.65
CA ALA A 36 7.31 7.03 -19.48
C ALA A 36 7.08 6.37 -20.86
N ARG A 37 6.21 5.36 -20.92
CA ARG A 37 5.78 4.75 -22.20
C ARG A 37 4.80 5.63 -22.98
N LEU A 38 3.88 6.28 -22.29
CA LEU A 38 2.88 7.15 -22.90
C LEU A 38 3.51 8.44 -23.45
N ARG A 39 4.52 8.98 -22.75
CA ARG A 39 5.19 10.26 -23.04
C ARG A 39 6.71 10.11 -23.08
N PRO A 40 7.27 9.55 -24.17
CA PRO A 40 8.72 9.39 -24.31
C PRO A 40 9.51 10.71 -24.33
N ASP A 41 8.81 11.83 -24.52
CA ASP A 41 9.31 13.20 -24.48
C ASP A 41 9.36 13.80 -23.07
N VAL A 42 8.88 13.07 -22.05
CA VAL A 42 8.90 13.48 -20.63
C VAL A 42 9.98 12.70 -19.88
N GLU A 43 10.84 13.39 -19.15
CA GLU A 43 11.79 12.76 -18.23
C GLU A 43 11.03 12.30 -16.98
N VAL A 44 11.04 10.99 -16.72
CA VAL A 44 10.38 10.38 -15.54
C VAL A 44 11.45 9.79 -14.65
N ASP A 45 11.59 10.33 -13.43
CA ASP A 45 12.54 9.85 -12.43
C ASP A 45 11.80 9.23 -11.24
N LEU A 46 12.28 8.07 -10.78
CA LEU A 46 11.93 7.46 -9.50
C LEU A 46 13.03 7.83 -8.50
N VAL A 47 12.68 8.59 -7.50
CA VAL A 47 13.63 9.16 -6.54
C VAL A 47 13.38 8.57 -5.16
N SER A 48 14.39 7.95 -4.56
CA SER A 48 14.34 7.49 -3.17
C SER A 48 15.53 7.98 -2.37
N THR A 49 15.37 8.06 -1.05
CA THR A 49 16.44 8.37 -0.10
C THR A 49 17.06 7.10 0.49
N ARG A 50 16.63 5.90 0.06
CA ARG A 50 17.04 4.60 0.58
C ARG A 50 17.58 3.72 -0.54
N PRO A 51 18.82 3.18 -0.41
CA PRO A 51 19.41 2.29 -1.43
C PRO A 51 18.57 1.02 -1.66
N GLU A 52 18.04 0.42 -0.59
CA GLU A 52 17.20 -0.76 -0.65
C GLU A 52 15.91 -0.53 -1.46
N THR A 53 15.32 0.65 -1.34
CA THR A 53 14.15 1.02 -2.15
C THR A 53 14.51 1.18 -3.62
N ILE A 54 15.72 1.67 -3.95
CA ILE A 54 16.19 1.73 -5.34
C ILE A 54 16.32 0.33 -5.94
N ALA A 55 16.95 -0.61 -5.21
CA ALA A 55 17.07 -2.00 -5.65
C ALA A 55 15.70 -2.67 -5.87
N PHE A 56 14.75 -2.44 -4.97
CA PHE A 56 13.38 -2.94 -5.10
C PHE A 56 12.67 -2.33 -6.32
N LEU A 57 12.84 -1.03 -6.58
CA LEU A 57 12.27 -0.38 -7.77
C LEU A 57 12.84 -0.95 -9.07
N GLU A 58 14.13 -1.31 -9.11
CA GLU A 58 14.74 -2.00 -10.25
C GLU A 58 14.06 -3.35 -10.53
N GLU A 59 13.86 -4.18 -9.49
CA GLU A 59 13.13 -5.45 -9.61
C GLU A 59 11.71 -5.24 -10.17
N VAL A 60 10.97 -4.27 -9.62
CA VAL A 60 9.60 -3.98 -10.04
C VAL A 60 9.54 -3.48 -11.49
N ILE A 61 10.47 -2.60 -11.91
CA ILE A 61 10.52 -2.11 -13.29
C ILE A 61 10.77 -3.26 -14.27
N GLN A 62 11.72 -4.15 -13.94
CA GLN A 62 12.01 -5.33 -14.75
C GLN A 62 10.77 -6.23 -14.89
N ALA A 63 10.03 -6.48 -13.79
CA ALA A 63 8.82 -7.27 -13.81
C ALA A 63 7.70 -6.64 -14.65
N LEU A 64 7.60 -5.29 -14.65
CA LEU A 64 6.64 -4.55 -15.47
C LEU A 64 7.05 -4.47 -16.94
N GLY A 65 8.25 -4.97 -17.29
CA GLY A 65 8.90 -4.79 -18.58
C GLY A 65 9.52 -3.41 -18.72
N ASP A 66 10.75 -3.35 -19.20
CA ASP A 66 11.59 -2.15 -19.24
C ASP A 66 10.89 -0.91 -19.78
N ALA A 67 11.15 0.22 -19.13
CA ALA A 67 10.67 1.54 -19.51
C ALA A 67 11.78 2.59 -19.28
N PRO A 68 11.79 3.69 -20.04
CA PRO A 68 12.81 4.74 -19.93
C PRO A 68 12.56 5.62 -18.67
N VAL A 69 12.70 5.03 -17.48
CA VAL A 69 12.61 5.73 -16.20
C VAL A 69 13.99 5.87 -15.57
N GLY A 70 14.31 7.04 -15.02
CA GLY A 70 15.53 7.27 -14.26
C GLY A 70 15.39 6.80 -12.82
N LEU A 71 16.44 6.17 -12.27
CA LEU A 71 16.51 5.84 -10.84
C LEU A 71 17.51 6.74 -10.16
N ARG A 72 17.11 7.43 -9.08
CA ARG A 72 17.97 8.38 -8.37
C ARG A 72 17.95 8.14 -6.86
N LEU A 73 19.13 7.88 -6.30
CA LEU A 73 19.34 7.91 -4.86
C LEU A 73 19.61 9.36 -4.43
N ALA A 74 18.69 9.93 -3.65
CA ALA A 74 18.69 11.33 -3.22
C ALA A 74 19.14 11.51 -1.77
N GLY A 75 19.56 12.74 -1.44
CA GLY A 75 20.00 13.14 -0.10
C GLY A 75 21.49 12.88 0.15
N PRO A 76 22.09 13.68 1.04
CA PRO A 76 23.49 13.52 1.40
C PRO A 76 23.73 12.21 2.16
N ALA A 77 24.85 11.54 1.90
CA ALA A 77 25.16 10.23 2.47
C ALA A 77 25.15 10.22 4.01
N TRP A 78 25.66 11.29 4.63
CA TRP A 78 25.68 11.44 6.08
C TRP A 78 24.26 11.45 6.68
N LEU A 79 23.29 12.11 6.02
CA LEU A 79 21.92 12.19 6.49
C LEU A 79 21.17 10.84 6.29
N ARG A 80 21.47 10.14 5.19
CA ARG A 80 20.96 8.77 4.99
C ARG A 80 21.44 7.81 6.08
N GLY A 81 22.71 7.91 6.46
CA GLY A 81 23.32 7.09 7.51
C GLY A 81 22.76 7.31 8.93
N LEU A 82 22.00 8.40 9.16
CA LEU A 82 21.29 8.62 10.43
C LEU A 82 20.00 7.80 10.58
N THR A 83 19.50 7.19 9.52
CA THR A 83 18.33 6.30 9.58
C THR A 83 18.82 4.86 9.67
N PRO A 84 18.58 4.14 10.78
CA PRO A 84 18.93 2.74 10.89
C PRO A 84 18.24 1.88 9.81
N ALA A 85 18.82 0.75 9.47
CA ALA A 85 18.15 -0.23 8.63
C ALA A 85 16.81 -0.64 9.28
N GLY A 86 15.71 -0.56 8.51
CA GLY A 86 14.35 -0.80 9.02
C GLY A 86 13.74 0.35 9.84
N GLY A 87 14.52 1.35 10.25
CA GLY A 87 14.05 2.47 11.07
C GLY A 87 13.16 3.46 10.33
N ALA A 88 12.45 4.31 11.12
CA ALA A 88 11.60 5.37 10.57
C ALA A 88 12.43 6.43 9.84
N PRO A 89 12.12 6.74 8.57
CA PRO A 89 12.90 7.69 7.79
C PRO A 89 12.77 9.13 8.30
N LEU A 90 13.86 9.88 8.21
CA LEU A 90 13.93 11.31 8.56
C LEU A 90 13.30 12.17 7.44
N LYS A 91 11.97 12.12 7.31
CA LYS A 91 11.24 12.70 6.17
C LYS A 91 11.50 14.20 5.97
N LEU A 92 11.32 15.02 7.00
CA LEU A 92 11.47 16.48 6.88
C LEU A 92 12.92 16.92 6.57
N PRO A 93 13.95 16.42 7.27
CA PRO A 93 15.34 16.71 6.91
C PRO A 93 15.70 16.29 5.48
N MET A 94 15.21 15.11 5.04
CA MET A 94 15.44 14.63 3.67
C MET A 94 14.75 15.51 2.62
N LEU A 95 13.51 15.97 2.87
CA LEU A 95 12.83 16.91 1.96
C LEU A 95 13.59 18.24 1.88
N ALA A 96 14.03 18.78 3.01
CA ALA A 96 14.80 20.02 3.05
C ALA A 96 16.12 19.91 2.27
N ALA A 97 16.89 18.84 2.51
CA ALA A 97 18.18 18.62 1.85
C ALA A 97 18.07 18.43 0.33
N ASN A 98 16.91 17.98 -0.15
CA ASN A 98 16.66 17.73 -1.58
C ASN A 98 15.79 18.81 -2.26
N ALA A 99 15.38 19.87 -1.54
CA ALA A 99 14.42 20.86 -2.04
C ALA A 99 14.89 21.53 -3.35
N ALA A 100 16.19 21.86 -3.48
CA ALA A 100 16.75 22.48 -4.68
C ALA A 100 16.62 21.54 -5.90
N MET A 101 16.98 20.27 -5.76
CA MET A 101 16.86 19.25 -6.80
C MET A 101 15.39 19.02 -7.19
N LEU A 102 14.52 18.86 -6.16
CA LEU A 102 13.08 18.63 -6.35
C LEU A 102 12.38 19.84 -6.99
N GLY A 103 12.87 21.06 -6.74
CA GLY A 103 12.36 22.28 -7.38
C GLY A 103 12.58 22.34 -8.89
N GLY A 104 13.45 21.50 -9.44
CA GLY A 104 13.70 21.36 -10.88
C GLY A 104 12.71 20.48 -11.64
N TYR A 105 11.76 19.82 -10.96
CA TYR A 105 10.70 19.05 -11.60
C TYR A 105 9.44 19.89 -11.81
N ASP A 106 8.66 19.52 -12.82
CA ASP A 106 7.36 20.14 -13.09
C ASP A 106 6.27 19.54 -12.22
N ILE A 107 6.35 18.22 -12.00
CA ILE A 107 5.41 17.48 -11.16
C ILE A 107 6.21 16.58 -10.20
N ILE A 108 5.77 16.54 -8.93
CA ILE A 108 6.26 15.60 -7.93
C ILE A 108 5.07 14.76 -7.47
N VAL A 109 5.16 13.46 -7.75
CA VAL A 109 4.17 12.44 -7.37
C VAL A 109 4.66 11.71 -6.13
N ALA A 110 3.87 11.65 -5.07
CA ALA A 110 4.30 11.00 -3.83
C ALA A 110 3.15 10.32 -3.08
N PRO A 111 3.39 9.15 -2.47
CA PRO A 111 2.43 8.48 -1.59
C PRO A 111 2.41 9.06 -0.16
N GLU A 112 3.31 9.99 0.14
CA GLU A 112 3.50 10.57 1.48
C GLU A 112 2.96 12.01 1.57
N ARG A 113 2.05 12.23 2.52
CA ARG A 113 1.47 13.56 2.79
C ARG A 113 2.50 14.57 3.32
N THR A 114 3.56 14.08 3.97
CA THR A 114 4.67 14.92 4.43
C THR A 114 5.35 15.65 3.27
N THR A 115 5.23 15.17 2.04
CA THR A 115 5.74 15.83 0.82
C THR A 115 5.17 17.24 0.65
N ALA A 116 3.98 17.55 1.20
CA ALA A 116 3.42 18.90 1.26
C ALA A 116 4.39 19.93 1.88
N ALA A 117 5.27 19.49 2.80
CA ALA A 117 6.29 20.34 3.42
C ALA A 117 7.32 20.91 2.43
N LEU A 118 7.42 20.39 1.20
CA LEU A 118 8.23 20.97 0.14
C LEU A 118 7.87 22.44 -0.12
N ARG A 119 6.62 22.84 0.11
CA ARG A 119 6.17 24.23 0.00
C ARG A 119 6.90 25.13 1.01
N TRP A 120 7.18 24.61 2.22
CA TRP A 120 7.94 25.33 3.25
C TRP A 120 9.42 25.48 2.90
N PHE A 121 9.95 24.52 2.13
CA PHE A 121 11.36 24.54 1.67
C PHE A 121 11.53 25.25 0.32
N GLY A 122 10.54 26.04 -0.11
CA GLY A 122 10.66 26.90 -1.32
C GLY A 122 10.33 26.21 -2.64
N VAL A 123 9.92 24.96 -2.66
CA VAL A 123 9.49 24.26 -3.89
C VAL A 123 8.07 24.70 -4.24
N ARG A 124 7.95 25.80 -4.99
CA ARG A 124 6.65 26.44 -5.31
C ARG A 124 6.18 26.18 -6.73
N ARG A 125 7.10 25.92 -7.67
CA ARG A 125 6.79 25.73 -9.09
C ARG A 125 6.28 24.33 -9.41
N ALA A 126 6.86 23.29 -8.78
CA ALA A 126 6.43 21.92 -8.97
C ALA A 126 4.99 21.72 -8.52
N GLN A 127 4.16 21.07 -9.32
CA GLN A 127 2.84 20.62 -8.90
C GLN A 127 2.98 19.33 -8.08
N LEU A 128 2.24 19.22 -7.00
CA LEU A 128 2.27 18.07 -6.10
C LEU A 128 1.09 17.15 -6.37
N VAL A 129 1.38 15.88 -6.61
CA VAL A 129 0.37 14.83 -6.78
C VAL A 129 0.47 13.83 -5.63
N TYR A 130 -0.63 13.58 -4.95
CA TYR A 130 -0.71 12.60 -3.87
C TYR A 130 -1.36 11.31 -4.37
N THR A 131 -0.70 10.16 -4.21
CA THR A 131 -1.19 8.88 -4.77
C THR A 131 -1.88 7.99 -3.75
N GLN A 132 -1.87 8.35 -2.48
CA GLN A 132 -2.26 7.49 -1.36
C GLN A 132 -1.41 6.20 -1.26
N HIS A 133 -1.61 5.41 -0.22
CA HIS A 133 -0.92 4.14 0.00
C HIS A 133 -1.80 3.13 0.75
N GLY A 134 -3.09 3.10 0.41
CA GLY A 134 -4.08 2.20 0.96
C GLY A 134 -5.51 2.67 0.65
N ALA A 135 -6.46 1.75 0.70
CA ALA A 135 -7.86 2.00 0.38
C ALA A 135 -8.81 1.67 1.55
N GLY A 136 -8.29 1.69 2.78
CA GLY A 136 -9.06 1.38 4.00
C GLY A 136 -10.14 2.41 4.35
N ASP A 137 -10.93 2.08 5.36
CA ASP A 137 -12.08 2.87 5.78
C ASP A 137 -11.74 4.00 6.76
N ARG A 138 -10.61 3.88 7.48
CA ARG A 138 -10.27 4.81 8.56
C ARG A 138 -9.82 6.17 8.03
N GLY A 139 -10.12 7.20 8.84
CA GLY A 139 -9.90 8.60 8.49
C GLY A 139 -8.43 9.06 8.42
N GLY A 140 -7.44 8.19 8.71
CA GLY A 140 -6.03 8.58 8.68
C GLY A 140 -5.53 9.21 7.37
N PRO A 141 -5.99 8.81 6.18
CA PRO A 141 -5.69 9.48 4.92
C PRO A 141 -6.35 10.85 4.77
N PHE A 142 -7.43 11.15 5.53
CA PHE A 142 -8.26 12.33 5.37
C PHE A 142 -7.83 13.43 6.34
N GLU A 143 -6.84 14.24 5.95
CA GLU A 143 -6.31 15.32 6.80
C GLU A 143 -6.07 16.62 6.02
N PRO A 144 -6.00 17.79 6.71
CA PRO A 144 -5.88 19.10 6.07
C PRO A 144 -4.67 19.28 5.14
N ARG A 145 -3.59 18.49 5.30
CA ARG A 145 -2.41 18.54 4.42
C ARG A 145 -2.74 18.21 2.97
N LEU A 146 -3.86 17.51 2.69
CA LEU A 146 -4.30 17.24 1.32
C LEU A 146 -4.57 18.50 0.53
N LYS A 147 -4.94 19.61 1.16
CA LYS A 147 -5.17 20.92 0.53
C LYS A 147 -3.94 21.48 -0.19
N ALA A 148 -2.74 21.02 0.19
CA ALA A 148 -1.48 21.45 -0.41
C ALA A 148 -1.14 20.75 -1.74
N PHE A 149 -1.89 19.71 -2.12
CA PHE A 149 -1.68 18.98 -3.35
C PHE A 149 -2.53 19.55 -4.49
N ASP A 150 -1.93 19.61 -5.67
CA ASP A 150 -2.59 20.12 -6.89
C ASP A 150 -3.49 19.05 -7.52
N LEU A 151 -3.18 17.76 -7.27
CA LEU A 151 -3.97 16.61 -7.69
C LEU A 151 -3.87 15.51 -6.63
N VAL A 152 -4.98 14.84 -6.35
CA VAL A 152 -5.06 13.70 -5.44
C VAL A 152 -5.67 12.52 -6.17
N PHE A 153 -5.04 11.37 -6.12
CA PHE A 153 -5.59 10.14 -6.66
C PHE A 153 -6.51 9.47 -5.63
N ALA A 154 -7.59 8.90 -6.11
CA ALA A 154 -8.49 8.05 -5.35
C ALA A 154 -8.57 6.68 -6.03
N ALA A 155 -8.60 5.62 -5.23
CA ALA A 155 -8.78 4.27 -5.75
C ALA A 155 -10.19 4.05 -6.31
N GLY A 156 -11.19 4.72 -5.73
CA GLY A 156 -12.58 4.63 -6.14
C GLY A 156 -13.43 5.79 -5.63
N PRO A 157 -14.73 5.75 -5.94
CA PRO A 157 -15.67 6.83 -5.57
C PRO A 157 -15.75 7.06 -4.06
N LYS A 158 -15.70 6.01 -3.24
CA LYS A 158 -15.72 6.13 -1.77
C LYS A 158 -14.65 7.09 -1.25
N GLN A 159 -13.41 6.94 -1.68
CA GLN A 159 -12.32 7.82 -1.23
C GLN A 159 -12.47 9.24 -1.75
N ARG A 160 -12.82 9.40 -3.04
CA ARG A 160 -13.05 10.72 -3.64
C ARG A 160 -14.13 11.47 -2.89
N ASP A 161 -15.30 10.85 -2.72
CA ASP A 161 -16.47 11.52 -2.19
C ASP A 161 -16.26 11.92 -0.71
N ARG A 162 -15.64 11.05 0.10
CA ARG A 162 -15.23 11.40 1.48
C ARG A 162 -14.26 12.59 1.54
N MET A 163 -13.27 12.69 0.64
CA MET A 163 -12.34 13.82 0.61
C MET A 163 -13.03 15.12 0.20
N VAL A 164 -13.97 15.04 -0.74
CA VAL A 164 -14.75 16.20 -1.23
C VAL A 164 -15.73 16.67 -0.16
N GLU A 165 -16.50 15.77 0.44
CA GLU A 165 -17.48 16.06 1.49
C GLU A 165 -16.82 16.65 2.74
N ALA A 166 -15.63 16.15 3.10
CA ALA A 166 -14.83 16.71 4.20
C ALA A 166 -14.17 18.06 3.86
N GLY A 167 -14.36 18.62 2.65
CA GLY A 167 -13.77 19.88 2.20
C GLY A 167 -12.24 19.87 2.15
N LEU A 168 -11.64 18.67 1.97
CA LEU A 168 -10.19 18.49 1.93
C LEU A 168 -9.61 18.67 0.53
N VAL A 169 -10.34 18.20 -0.48
CA VAL A 169 -9.93 18.26 -1.88
C VAL A 169 -11.16 18.63 -2.72
N PRO A 170 -11.10 19.69 -3.54
CA PRO A 170 -12.17 19.98 -4.48
C PRO A 170 -12.25 18.89 -5.56
N ARG A 171 -13.46 18.58 -6.05
CA ARG A 171 -13.70 17.44 -6.95
C ARG A 171 -12.82 17.45 -8.20
N GLU A 172 -12.55 18.63 -8.77
CA GLU A 172 -11.68 18.81 -9.95
C GLU A 172 -10.20 18.52 -9.71
N ARG A 173 -9.77 18.47 -8.44
CA ARG A 173 -8.43 18.05 -8.03
C ARG A 173 -8.37 16.62 -7.53
N CYS A 174 -9.46 15.86 -7.61
CA CYS A 174 -9.49 14.45 -7.23
C CYS A 174 -9.74 13.58 -8.47
N ALA A 175 -8.75 12.79 -8.85
CA ALA A 175 -8.84 11.85 -9.96
C ALA A 175 -9.06 10.42 -9.45
N VAL A 176 -10.15 9.78 -9.85
CA VAL A 176 -10.37 8.36 -9.62
C VAL A 176 -9.59 7.59 -10.66
N VAL A 177 -8.54 6.90 -10.24
CA VAL A 177 -7.59 6.21 -11.13
C VAL A 177 -7.60 4.68 -10.97
N GLY A 178 -8.37 4.16 -10.00
CA GLY A 178 -8.28 2.74 -9.62
C GLY A 178 -7.11 2.50 -8.66
N TYR A 179 -6.56 1.29 -8.65
CA TYR A 179 -5.54 0.88 -7.68
C TYR A 179 -4.29 0.32 -8.39
N PRO A 180 -3.29 1.17 -8.70
CA PRO A 180 -2.11 0.79 -9.46
C PRO A 180 -1.31 -0.39 -8.87
N LYS A 181 -1.40 -0.62 -7.56
CA LYS A 181 -0.76 -1.75 -6.90
C LYS A 181 -1.23 -3.11 -7.48
N PHE A 182 -2.48 -3.23 -7.90
CA PHE A 182 -2.98 -4.47 -8.53
C PHE A 182 -2.24 -4.79 -9.83
N ASP A 183 -1.95 -3.76 -10.64
CA ASP A 183 -1.20 -3.93 -11.89
C ASP A 183 0.25 -4.38 -11.63
N VAL A 184 0.87 -3.88 -10.54
CA VAL A 184 2.24 -4.26 -10.14
C VAL A 184 2.30 -5.70 -9.67
N VAL A 185 1.38 -6.07 -8.78
CA VAL A 185 1.41 -7.38 -8.11
C VAL A 185 1.25 -8.54 -9.09
N ASP A 186 0.43 -8.36 -10.13
CA ASP A 186 0.22 -9.37 -11.16
C ASP A 186 1.50 -9.63 -11.97
N ALA A 187 2.31 -8.60 -12.21
CA ALA A 187 3.58 -8.71 -12.92
C ALA A 187 4.72 -9.21 -12.01
N LEU A 188 4.78 -8.70 -10.76
CA LEU A 188 5.89 -8.95 -9.85
C LEU A 188 5.89 -10.38 -9.29
N ARG A 189 4.73 -10.91 -8.98
CA ARG A 189 4.58 -12.25 -8.35
C ARG A 189 3.52 -13.08 -9.08
N PRO A 190 3.80 -13.53 -10.30
CA PRO A 190 2.84 -14.32 -11.08
C PRO A 190 2.52 -15.67 -10.41
N THR A 191 3.48 -16.27 -9.71
CA THR A 191 3.33 -17.54 -9.00
C THR A 191 3.64 -17.38 -7.52
N PRO A 192 2.70 -17.69 -6.60
CA PRO A 192 2.96 -17.63 -5.18
C PRO A 192 3.97 -18.71 -4.74
N PRO A 193 4.78 -18.44 -3.70
CA PRO A 193 5.71 -19.42 -3.16
C PRO A 193 4.97 -20.58 -2.46
N ARG A 194 5.60 -21.74 -2.39
CA ARG A 194 5.11 -22.83 -1.55
C ARG A 194 5.66 -22.66 -0.13
N LEU A 195 4.80 -22.28 0.80
CA LEU A 195 5.20 -22.01 2.20
C LEU A 195 5.06 -23.23 3.12
N PHE A 196 4.15 -24.14 2.80
CA PHE A 196 3.78 -25.26 3.66
C PHE A 196 4.02 -26.60 2.99
N ALA A 197 4.43 -27.61 3.77
CA ALA A 197 4.58 -28.97 3.28
C ALA A 197 3.22 -29.66 3.08
N GLN A 198 2.24 -29.33 3.93
CA GLN A 198 0.89 -29.88 3.85
C GLN A 198 -0.03 -28.91 3.11
N ASP A 199 -0.83 -29.48 2.20
CA ASP A 199 -1.84 -28.74 1.44
C ASP A 199 -3.13 -28.63 2.29
N ARG A 200 -3.26 -27.51 3.01
CA ARG A 200 -4.40 -27.17 3.85
C ARG A 200 -4.87 -25.77 3.52
N PRO A 201 -6.15 -25.45 3.71
CA PRO A 201 -6.62 -24.07 3.56
C PRO A 201 -5.77 -23.10 4.41
N ILE A 202 -5.45 -21.96 3.84
CA ILE A 202 -4.57 -20.97 4.44
C ILE A 202 -5.41 -19.84 5.05
N VAL A 203 -5.14 -19.56 6.32
CA VAL A 203 -5.65 -18.37 7.02
C VAL A 203 -4.52 -17.34 7.07
N VAL A 204 -4.75 -16.10 6.64
CA VAL A 204 -3.83 -14.99 6.90
C VAL A 204 -4.32 -14.21 8.11
N TYR A 205 -3.47 -14.12 9.15
CA TYR A 205 -3.72 -13.27 10.32
C TYR A 205 -2.90 -11.98 10.20
N ASN A 206 -3.63 -10.86 10.03
CA ASN A 206 -3.05 -9.54 9.75
C ASN A 206 -3.49 -8.51 10.79
N PRO A 207 -2.96 -8.54 12.04
CA PRO A 207 -3.31 -7.56 13.06
C PRO A 207 -2.65 -6.19 12.80
N HIS A 208 -3.37 -5.13 13.21
CA HIS A 208 -2.89 -3.75 13.13
C HIS A 208 -1.79 -3.47 14.16
N PHE A 209 -0.91 -2.51 13.87
CA PHE A 209 0.24 -2.17 14.72
C PHE A 209 -0.12 -1.32 15.95
N ASP A 210 -1.18 -0.53 15.88
CA ASP A 210 -1.60 0.33 16.99
C ASP A 210 -2.28 -0.53 18.05
N ALA A 211 -1.74 -0.55 19.26
CA ALA A 211 -2.23 -1.36 20.37
C ALA A 211 -3.67 -1.04 20.79
N LYS A 212 -4.20 0.14 20.43
CA LYS A 212 -5.60 0.53 20.70
C LYS A 212 -6.59 0.01 19.65
N LEU A 213 -6.09 -0.57 18.57
CA LEU A 213 -6.88 -0.99 17.41
C LEU A 213 -6.64 -2.45 17.06
N GLY A 214 -5.41 -2.91 17.28
CA GLY A 214 -4.97 -4.25 16.91
C GLY A 214 -5.34 -5.30 17.94
N SER A 215 -5.67 -6.49 17.46
CA SER A 215 -6.02 -7.66 18.27
C SER A 215 -4.79 -8.34 18.89
N TRP A 216 -3.58 -8.05 18.39
CA TRP A 216 -2.37 -8.74 18.81
C TRP A 216 -2.10 -8.71 20.32
N PRO A 217 -2.14 -7.56 21.03
CA PRO A 217 -1.79 -7.53 22.44
C PRO A 217 -2.71 -8.38 23.32
N ALA A 218 -3.99 -8.43 22.98
CA ALA A 218 -4.98 -9.14 23.77
C ALA A 218 -5.12 -10.63 23.38
N TRP A 219 -5.12 -10.94 22.08
CA TRP A 219 -5.50 -12.25 21.57
C TRP A 219 -4.43 -12.95 20.72
N GLY A 220 -3.45 -12.24 20.22
CA GLY A 220 -2.49 -12.76 19.25
C GLY A 220 -1.79 -14.04 19.64
N PRO A 221 -1.13 -14.12 20.82
CA PRO A 221 -0.46 -15.35 21.26
C PRO A 221 -1.42 -16.53 21.41
N ALA A 222 -2.65 -16.30 21.90
CA ALA A 222 -3.66 -17.35 22.04
C ALA A 222 -4.17 -17.85 20.68
N ILE A 223 -4.31 -16.96 19.70
CA ILE A 223 -4.65 -17.32 18.30
C ILE A 223 -3.55 -18.20 17.71
N LEU A 224 -2.26 -17.81 17.82
CA LEU A 224 -1.16 -18.63 17.34
C LEU A 224 -1.12 -20.01 18.02
N ALA A 225 -1.35 -20.06 19.33
CA ALA A 225 -1.40 -21.32 20.08
C ALA A 225 -2.56 -22.23 19.59
N ALA A 226 -3.74 -21.66 19.32
CA ALA A 226 -4.86 -22.41 18.77
C ALA A 226 -4.54 -23.00 17.39
N PHE A 227 -3.89 -22.22 16.50
CA PHE A 227 -3.48 -22.73 15.20
C PHE A 227 -2.33 -23.75 15.29
N ALA A 228 -1.43 -23.64 16.26
CA ALA A 228 -0.38 -24.62 16.50
C ALA A 228 -0.93 -25.97 16.99
N ALA A 229 -2.07 -25.97 17.69
CA ALA A 229 -2.68 -27.15 18.28
C ALA A 229 -3.62 -27.94 17.35
N GLN A 230 -3.80 -27.51 16.09
CA GLN A 230 -4.73 -28.11 15.12
C GLN A 230 -4.04 -28.48 13.81
N ASP A 231 -4.69 -29.28 12.95
CA ASP A 231 -4.15 -29.76 11.68
C ASP A 231 -5.06 -29.49 10.47
N ARG A 232 -6.12 -28.68 10.63
CA ARG A 232 -7.10 -28.35 9.58
C ARG A 232 -6.70 -27.19 8.68
N TYR A 233 -5.91 -26.27 9.20
CA TYR A 233 -5.49 -25.02 8.55
C TYR A 233 -4.01 -24.78 8.64
N ASN A 234 -3.46 -24.13 7.63
CA ASN A 234 -2.19 -23.42 7.72
C ASN A 234 -2.44 -21.96 8.09
N LEU A 235 -1.55 -21.36 8.87
CA LEU A 235 -1.62 -19.95 9.25
C LEU A 235 -0.43 -19.17 8.70
N ILE A 236 -0.69 -18.10 7.98
CA ILE A 236 0.29 -17.06 7.71
C ILE A 236 0.06 -15.93 8.71
N PHE A 237 1.00 -15.73 9.61
CA PHE A 237 1.02 -14.57 10.50
C PHE A 237 1.83 -13.46 9.84
N ALA A 238 1.13 -12.51 9.24
CA ALA A 238 1.70 -11.36 8.55
C ALA A 238 1.09 -10.07 9.13
N PRO A 239 1.54 -9.61 10.31
CA PRO A 239 1.04 -8.41 10.94
C PRO A 239 1.42 -7.16 10.13
N HIS A 240 0.79 -6.03 10.45
CA HIS A 240 1.23 -4.77 9.90
C HIS A 240 2.72 -4.55 10.19
N ILE A 241 3.50 -4.17 9.18
CA ILE A 241 4.98 -4.09 9.22
C ILE A 241 5.56 -3.27 10.39
N ARG A 242 4.77 -2.34 10.95
CA ARG A 242 5.15 -1.52 12.11
C ARG A 242 4.93 -2.20 13.45
N LEU A 243 4.31 -3.38 13.49
CA LEU A 243 4.03 -4.05 14.78
C LEU A 243 5.31 -4.59 15.42
N PHE A 244 6.21 -5.15 14.60
CA PHE A 244 7.49 -5.72 15.03
C PHE A 244 8.68 -5.10 14.30
N GLU A 245 8.45 -4.12 13.42
CA GLU A 245 9.50 -3.36 12.70
C GLU A 245 10.54 -4.26 11.99
N GLY A 246 10.11 -5.42 11.47
CA GLY A 246 10.99 -6.38 10.79
C GLY A 246 11.92 -7.18 11.71
N ALA A 247 11.58 -7.29 13.00
CA ALA A 247 12.34 -8.11 13.93
C ALA A 247 12.40 -9.59 13.49
N ASP A 248 13.48 -10.29 13.85
CA ASP A 248 13.55 -11.75 13.72
C ASP A 248 12.48 -12.37 14.65
N PRO A 249 11.55 -13.21 14.15
CA PRO A 249 10.57 -13.90 14.98
C PRO A 249 11.17 -14.67 16.17
N ARG A 250 12.38 -15.20 16.03
CA ARG A 250 13.11 -15.90 17.13
C ARG A 250 13.48 -14.96 18.27
N SER A 251 13.67 -13.68 17.99
CA SER A 251 14.00 -12.65 18.98
C SER A 251 12.78 -12.11 19.75
N VAL A 252 11.56 -12.43 19.28
CA VAL A 252 10.31 -11.98 19.90
C VAL A 252 9.77 -13.09 20.83
N PRO A 253 9.79 -12.90 22.17
CA PRO A 253 9.43 -13.97 23.10
C PRO A 253 8.05 -14.60 22.86
N SER A 254 7.06 -13.81 22.45
CA SER A 254 5.70 -14.28 22.16
C SER A 254 5.59 -15.06 20.85
N LEU A 255 6.60 -15.07 19.99
CA LEU A 255 6.62 -15.74 18.68
C LEU A 255 7.61 -16.92 18.63
N ALA A 256 8.63 -16.92 19.49
CA ALA A 256 9.71 -17.89 19.43
C ALA A 256 9.24 -19.36 19.45
N ALA A 257 8.17 -19.66 20.20
CA ALA A 257 7.60 -21.01 20.27
C ALA A 257 6.93 -21.49 18.95
N PHE A 258 6.63 -20.58 18.02
CA PHE A 258 5.91 -20.89 16.79
C PHE A 258 6.80 -20.90 15.55
N VAL A 259 8.07 -20.52 15.67
CA VAL A 259 9.00 -20.40 14.52
C VAL A 259 9.18 -21.73 13.78
N ASP A 260 9.24 -22.83 14.50
CA ASP A 260 9.44 -24.16 13.92
C ASP A 260 8.11 -24.95 13.80
N CYS A 261 6.96 -24.28 13.95
CA CYS A 261 5.65 -24.90 13.82
C CYS A 261 5.30 -25.09 12.33
N PRO A 262 5.15 -26.35 11.83
CA PRO A 262 5.06 -26.62 10.40
C PRO A 262 3.80 -26.05 9.73
N GLN A 263 2.76 -25.75 10.47
CA GLN A 263 1.52 -25.12 9.98
C GLN A 263 1.47 -23.61 10.19
N ILE A 264 2.51 -22.96 10.74
CA ILE A 264 2.57 -21.52 10.95
C ILE A 264 3.75 -20.93 10.20
N HIS A 265 3.50 -19.96 9.35
CA HIS A 265 4.50 -19.14 8.70
C HIS A 265 4.48 -17.73 9.32
N LEU A 266 5.61 -17.27 9.84
CA LEU A 266 5.77 -15.96 10.47
C LEU A 266 6.56 -15.03 9.55
N ASP A 267 5.93 -13.91 9.14
CA ASP A 267 6.60 -12.84 8.40
C ASP A 267 6.30 -11.48 9.04
N LEU A 268 7.29 -10.88 9.68
CA LEU A 268 7.15 -9.65 10.45
C LEU A 268 7.42 -8.36 9.66
N GLY A 269 7.41 -8.43 8.34
CA GLY A 269 7.58 -7.25 7.48
C GLY A 269 8.42 -7.47 6.23
N GLY A 270 8.52 -8.70 5.76
CA GLY A 270 9.13 -9.03 4.47
C GLY A 270 8.32 -8.50 3.27
N VAL A 271 8.93 -8.60 2.09
CA VAL A 271 8.31 -8.14 0.83
C VAL A 271 6.97 -8.81 0.57
N ALA A 272 6.84 -10.11 0.89
CA ALA A 272 5.61 -10.88 0.69
C ALA A 272 4.43 -10.40 1.55
N ALA A 273 4.70 -9.73 2.68
CA ALA A 273 3.67 -9.10 3.51
C ALA A 273 3.11 -7.80 2.89
N ILE A 274 3.86 -7.17 1.97
CA ILE A 274 3.49 -5.87 1.38
C ILE A 274 3.07 -5.95 -0.09
N ASP A 275 3.51 -6.97 -0.84
CA ASP A 275 3.25 -7.14 -2.28
C ASP A 275 2.00 -8.00 -2.58
N MET A 276 1.12 -8.18 -1.62
CA MET A 276 -0.09 -8.99 -1.69
C MET A 276 0.14 -10.52 -1.85
N THR A 277 1.36 -11.02 -1.73
CA THR A 277 1.61 -12.47 -1.85
C THR A 277 0.73 -13.24 -0.88
N TYR A 278 0.70 -12.87 0.39
CA TYR A 278 -0.10 -13.57 1.40
C TYR A 278 -1.61 -13.37 1.27
N THR A 279 -2.05 -12.16 0.94
CA THR A 279 -3.48 -11.89 0.71
C THR A 279 -4.00 -12.63 -0.54
N ARG A 280 -3.15 -12.94 -1.52
CA ARG A 280 -3.51 -13.74 -2.69
C ARG A 280 -3.55 -15.24 -2.39
N MET A 281 -2.63 -15.73 -1.55
CA MET A 281 -2.51 -17.14 -1.18
C MET A 281 -3.60 -17.61 -0.21
N ALA A 282 -4.05 -16.73 0.69
CA ALA A 282 -4.95 -17.12 1.77
C ALA A 282 -6.36 -17.42 1.30
N ASP A 283 -6.99 -18.44 1.90
CA ASP A 283 -8.39 -18.79 1.69
C ASP A 283 -9.31 -18.01 2.64
N VAL A 284 -8.79 -17.61 3.81
CA VAL A 284 -9.53 -16.87 4.83
C VAL A 284 -8.70 -15.69 5.33
N TYR A 285 -9.33 -14.53 5.46
CA TYR A 285 -8.75 -13.37 6.13
C TYR A 285 -9.16 -13.34 7.60
N LEU A 286 -8.20 -13.27 8.50
CA LEU A 286 -8.37 -13.04 9.92
C LEU A 286 -7.67 -11.73 10.29
N GLY A 287 -8.37 -10.78 10.88
CA GLY A 287 -7.76 -9.51 11.24
C GLY A 287 -8.68 -8.57 11.99
N ASP A 288 -8.21 -7.36 12.18
CA ASP A 288 -8.93 -6.30 12.88
C ASP A 288 -9.18 -5.09 11.97
N VAL A 289 -8.36 -4.04 12.03
CA VAL A 289 -8.54 -2.79 11.26
C VAL A 289 -7.39 -2.57 10.28
N SER A 290 -7.41 -3.27 9.15
CA SER A 290 -6.39 -3.16 8.12
C SER A 290 -6.99 -2.93 6.73
N SER A 291 -6.35 -2.06 5.94
CA SER A 291 -6.72 -1.87 4.53
C SER A 291 -6.42 -3.09 3.65
N GLN A 292 -5.59 -4.02 4.12
CA GLN A 292 -5.24 -5.24 3.38
C GLN A 292 -6.45 -6.17 3.16
N VAL A 293 -7.51 -6.06 3.97
CA VAL A 293 -8.75 -6.80 3.71
C VAL A 293 -9.35 -6.46 2.35
N TYR A 294 -9.26 -5.21 1.91
CA TYR A 294 -9.72 -4.81 0.59
C TYR A 294 -8.87 -5.41 -0.53
N GLU A 295 -7.57 -5.53 -0.32
CA GLU A 295 -6.66 -6.21 -1.25
C GLU A 295 -6.96 -7.72 -1.31
N PHE A 296 -7.24 -8.36 -0.15
CA PHE A 296 -7.68 -9.74 -0.05
C PHE A 296 -8.99 -9.98 -0.82
N LEU A 297 -9.92 -9.04 -0.74
CA LEU A 297 -11.22 -9.11 -1.41
C LEU A 297 -11.16 -8.86 -2.93
N ARG A 298 -9.99 -8.74 -3.53
CA ARG A 298 -9.88 -8.82 -4.99
C ARG A 298 -10.51 -10.11 -5.55
N VAL A 299 -10.43 -11.19 -4.78
CA VAL A 299 -11.25 -12.40 -4.93
C VAL A 299 -12.11 -12.52 -3.69
N ARG A 300 -13.46 -12.66 -3.85
CA ARG A 300 -14.39 -12.75 -2.72
C ARG A 300 -14.17 -14.05 -1.97
N ARG A 301 -13.76 -13.94 -0.72
CA ARG A 301 -13.40 -15.06 0.16
C ARG A 301 -13.82 -14.77 1.59
N PRO A 302 -13.95 -15.81 2.48
CA PRO A 302 -14.30 -15.62 3.86
C PRO A 302 -13.39 -14.66 4.62
N CYS A 303 -13.99 -13.77 5.40
CA CYS A 303 -13.31 -12.89 6.34
C CYS A 303 -13.82 -13.16 7.75
N LEU A 304 -12.96 -12.99 8.75
CA LEU A 304 -13.28 -13.04 10.16
C LEU A 304 -12.59 -11.86 10.86
N PHE A 305 -13.36 -11.06 11.59
CA PHE A 305 -12.87 -9.84 12.23
C PHE A 305 -12.81 -9.97 13.74
N LEU A 306 -11.81 -9.34 14.36
CA LEU A 306 -11.50 -9.43 15.78
C LEU A 306 -11.75 -8.08 16.47
N ASN A 307 -12.82 -8.00 17.27
CA ASN A 307 -13.15 -6.82 18.08
C ASN A 307 -12.62 -6.98 19.51
N SER A 308 -11.30 -7.07 19.67
CA SER A 308 -10.67 -7.26 20.98
C SER A 308 -10.81 -6.07 21.93
N HIS A 309 -11.28 -4.94 21.43
CA HIS A 309 -11.47 -3.70 22.19
C HIS A 309 -12.95 -3.37 22.45
N HIS A 310 -13.88 -4.25 22.03
CA HIS A 310 -15.32 -4.07 22.19
C HIS A 310 -15.84 -2.72 21.67
N VAL A 311 -15.27 -2.26 20.52
CA VAL A 311 -15.73 -1.00 19.91
C VAL A 311 -17.16 -1.13 19.38
N PRO A 312 -18.00 -0.11 19.55
CA PRO A 312 -19.33 -0.07 18.95
C PRO A 312 -19.23 0.25 17.45
N TRP A 313 -18.91 -0.74 16.64
CA TRP A 313 -18.53 -0.56 15.24
C TRP A 313 -19.71 -0.45 14.26
N ARG A 314 -20.90 -0.91 14.66
CA ARG A 314 -22.06 -0.94 13.75
C ARG A 314 -22.52 0.46 13.41
N GLY A 315 -22.56 0.76 12.09
CA GLY A 315 -22.89 2.10 11.58
C GLY A 315 -21.73 3.10 11.56
N ASP A 316 -20.53 2.71 12.00
CA ASP A 316 -19.32 3.53 11.86
C ASP A 316 -18.60 3.20 10.55
N GLU A 317 -18.54 4.16 9.65
CA GLU A 317 -17.85 4.07 8.35
C GLU A 317 -16.37 3.67 8.48
N SER A 318 -15.72 3.92 9.61
CA SER A 318 -14.33 3.52 9.87
C SER A 318 -14.16 2.02 10.04
N TYR A 319 -15.25 1.31 10.27
CA TYR A 319 -15.31 -0.14 10.45
C TYR A 319 -16.19 -0.84 9.39
N ARG A 320 -16.51 -0.18 8.28
CA ARG A 320 -17.33 -0.75 7.21
C ARG A 320 -16.85 -2.14 6.77
N HIS A 321 -15.54 -2.35 6.71
CA HIS A 321 -14.97 -3.66 6.36
C HIS A 321 -15.38 -4.81 7.29
N TRP A 322 -15.80 -4.53 8.54
CA TRP A 322 -16.31 -5.56 9.44
C TRP A 322 -17.70 -6.10 9.04
N THR A 323 -18.35 -5.48 8.07
CA THR A 323 -19.58 -6.03 7.46
C THR A 323 -19.29 -7.13 6.43
N PHE A 324 -18.03 -7.41 6.12
CA PHE A 324 -17.61 -8.38 5.10
C PHE A 324 -17.44 -9.81 5.65
N GLY A 325 -17.66 -10.01 6.94
CA GLY A 325 -17.59 -11.29 7.62
C GLY A 325 -18.10 -11.22 9.04
N PRO A 326 -18.14 -12.35 9.79
CA PRO A 326 -18.44 -12.35 11.20
C PRO A 326 -17.43 -11.52 12.01
N VAL A 327 -17.88 -10.99 13.15
CA VAL A 327 -17.04 -10.26 14.11
C VAL A 327 -17.02 -11.00 15.43
N VAL A 328 -15.84 -11.39 15.89
CA VAL A 328 -15.60 -12.03 17.18
C VAL A 328 -15.50 -10.95 18.25
N GLU A 329 -16.40 -10.97 19.22
CA GLU A 329 -16.46 -10.02 20.33
C GLU A 329 -15.79 -10.56 21.62
N ALA A 330 -15.57 -11.87 21.69
CA ALA A 330 -14.83 -12.53 22.76
C ALA A 330 -14.08 -13.75 22.20
N LEU A 331 -12.81 -13.89 22.57
CA LEU A 331 -11.98 -14.99 22.08
C LEU A 331 -12.45 -16.31 22.72
N GLY A 332 -12.96 -17.19 21.87
CA GLY A 332 -13.32 -18.57 22.18
C GLY A 332 -12.48 -19.55 21.36
N ASP A 333 -13.16 -20.52 20.71
CA ASP A 333 -12.50 -21.41 19.74
C ASP A 333 -12.39 -20.71 18.38
N ILE A 334 -11.29 -20.01 18.18
CA ILE A 334 -11.03 -19.25 16.95
C ILE A 334 -11.00 -20.13 15.70
N VAL A 335 -10.65 -21.41 15.83
CA VAL A 335 -10.62 -22.35 14.69
C VAL A 335 -12.04 -22.73 14.29
N ALA A 336 -12.94 -22.92 15.27
CA ALA A 336 -14.36 -23.11 14.99
C ALA A 336 -15.01 -21.84 14.39
N ASP A 337 -14.58 -20.64 14.83
CA ASP A 337 -15.03 -19.37 14.24
C ASP A 337 -14.61 -19.24 12.77
N VAL A 338 -13.40 -19.70 12.43
CA VAL A 338 -12.94 -19.78 11.02
C VAL A 338 -13.78 -20.74 10.19
N ASP A 339 -14.13 -21.92 10.74
CA ASP A 339 -15.04 -22.88 10.06
C ASP A 339 -16.41 -22.25 9.82
N ALA A 340 -16.97 -21.57 10.83
CA ALA A 340 -18.25 -20.87 10.71
C ALA A 340 -18.21 -19.75 9.67
N ALA A 341 -17.12 -18.95 9.64
CA ALA A 341 -16.93 -17.91 8.63
C ALA A 341 -16.87 -18.48 7.21
N ARG A 342 -16.19 -19.61 7.02
CA ARG A 342 -16.15 -20.31 5.73
C ARG A 342 -17.52 -20.85 5.32
N GLY A 343 -18.20 -21.55 6.22
CA GLY A 343 -19.53 -22.13 5.96
C GLY A 343 -20.59 -21.07 5.69
N GLY A 344 -20.51 -19.93 6.38
CA GLY A 344 -21.47 -18.82 6.26
C GLY A 344 -21.13 -17.76 5.23
N HIS A 345 -20.04 -17.91 4.45
CA HIS A 345 -19.50 -16.86 3.56
C HIS A 345 -20.53 -16.30 2.59
N GLY A 346 -21.44 -17.14 2.07
CA GLY A 346 -22.46 -16.70 1.11
C GLY A 346 -23.31 -15.53 1.58
N ALA A 347 -23.54 -15.40 2.89
CA ALA A 347 -24.32 -14.30 3.46
C ALA A 347 -23.60 -12.93 3.36
N PHE A 348 -22.28 -12.93 3.24
CA PHE A 348 -21.46 -11.72 3.20
C PHE A 348 -21.06 -11.28 1.78
N LEU A 349 -21.29 -12.11 0.76
CA LEU A 349 -20.94 -11.81 -0.63
C LEU A 349 -21.49 -10.47 -1.12
N PRO A 350 -22.78 -10.11 -0.91
CA PRO A 350 -23.30 -8.84 -1.39
C PRO A 350 -22.57 -7.64 -0.78
N ALA A 351 -22.28 -7.68 0.52
CA ALA A 351 -21.54 -6.61 1.21
C ALA A 351 -20.09 -6.50 0.71
N GLN A 352 -19.42 -7.64 0.48
CA GLN A 352 -18.06 -7.69 -0.07
C GLN A 352 -18.02 -7.12 -1.50
N GLU A 353 -18.97 -7.46 -2.35
CA GLU A 353 -19.06 -6.97 -3.73
C GLU A 353 -19.30 -5.46 -3.79
N GLU A 354 -20.24 -4.98 -3.00
CA GLU A 354 -20.53 -3.54 -2.88
C GLU A 354 -19.33 -2.79 -2.32
N GLY A 355 -18.78 -3.24 -1.19
CA GLY A 355 -17.64 -2.61 -0.54
C GLY A 355 -16.40 -2.56 -1.43
N PHE A 356 -16.14 -3.62 -2.20
CA PHE A 356 -15.04 -3.65 -3.15
C PHE A 356 -15.25 -2.69 -4.32
N ARG A 357 -16.43 -2.69 -4.94
CA ARG A 357 -16.79 -1.80 -6.05
C ARG A 357 -16.73 -0.32 -5.68
N ASP A 358 -17.18 0.02 -4.45
CA ASP A 358 -17.13 1.40 -3.96
C ASP A 358 -15.70 1.84 -3.66
N THR A 359 -14.86 0.89 -3.26
CA THR A 359 -13.46 1.16 -2.89
C THR A 359 -12.55 1.25 -4.11
N PHE A 360 -12.74 0.37 -5.10
CA PHE A 360 -11.88 0.27 -6.28
C PHE A 360 -12.69 0.46 -7.56
N ASP A 361 -12.41 1.54 -8.28
CA ASP A 361 -12.93 1.78 -9.62
C ASP A 361 -12.05 1.07 -10.66
N LEU A 362 -12.28 -0.24 -10.84
CA LEU A 362 -11.57 -1.05 -11.82
C LEU A 362 -12.35 -1.08 -13.14
N THR A 363 -11.68 -0.70 -14.22
CA THR A 363 -12.23 -0.65 -15.59
C THR A 363 -11.42 -1.55 -16.52
N GLY A 364 -11.79 -1.62 -17.81
CA GLY A 364 -10.97 -2.31 -18.83
C GLY A 364 -9.61 -1.67 -19.08
N GLU A 365 -9.41 -0.40 -18.70
CA GLU A 365 -8.11 0.25 -18.74
C GLU A 365 -7.40 0.12 -17.38
N SER A 366 -6.10 -0.23 -17.40
CA SER A 366 -5.33 -0.42 -16.16
C SER A 366 -5.27 0.86 -15.32
N SER A 367 -5.24 0.69 -14.00
CA SER A 367 -5.14 1.79 -13.04
C SER A 367 -3.89 2.63 -13.27
N SER A 368 -2.79 1.99 -13.65
CA SER A 368 -1.51 2.63 -13.94
C SER A 368 -1.58 3.58 -15.14
N VAL A 369 -2.25 3.17 -16.22
CA VAL A 369 -2.45 4.01 -17.41
C VAL A 369 -3.39 5.17 -17.10
N ARG A 370 -4.46 4.94 -16.34
CA ARG A 370 -5.37 6.00 -15.88
C ARG A 370 -4.66 7.05 -15.02
N ALA A 371 -3.78 6.60 -14.10
CA ALA A 371 -2.94 7.48 -13.30
C ALA A 371 -1.95 8.27 -14.16
N ALA A 372 -1.26 7.61 -15.10
CA ALA A 372 -0.35 8.26 -16.05
C ALA A 372 -1.05 9.35 -16.88
N ARG A 373 -2.25 9.07 -17.41
CA ARG A 373 -3.05 10.06 -18.14
C ARG A 373 -3.52 11.23 -17.27
N ALA A 374 -3.78 11.00 -15.98
CA ALA A 374 -4.11 12.08 -15.05
C ALA A 374 -2.91 13.02 -14.84
N ILE A 375 -1.69 12.48 -14.72
CA ILE A 375 -0.45 13.25 -14.64
C ILE A 375 -0.18 13.99 -15.96
N GLU A 376 -0.34 13.32 -17.09
CA GLU A 376 -0.19 13.94 -18.42
C GLU A 376 -1.13 15.15 -18.60
N ARG A 377 -2.41 15.01 -18.25
CA ARG A 377 -3.36 16.13 -18.29
C ARG A 377 -2.94 17.30 -17.43
N LEU A 378 -2.38 17.02 -16.24
CA LEU A 378 -1.86 18.05 -15.33
C LEU A 378 -0.65 18.76 -15.95
N LEU A 379 0.29 18.02 -16.54
CA LEU A 379 1.48 18.55 -17.23
C LEU A 379 1.08 19.44 -18.42
N ASN A 380 0.13 18.98 -19.25
CA ASN A 380 -0.33 19.71 -20.43
C ASN A 380 -1.06 21.03 -20.09
N ARG A 381 -1.76 21.10 -18.95
CA ARG A 381 -2.41 22.35 -18.48
C ARG A 381 -1.36 23.40 -18.13
N ARG A 382 -0.22 22.98 -17.58
CA ARG A 382 0.88 23.89 -17.21
C ARG A 382 1.56 24.54 -18.42
N HIS A 383 1.66 23.81 -19.53
CA HIS A 383 2.35 24.26 -20.75
C HIS A 383 1.42 24.97 -21.75
N ARG A 384 0.14 25.15 -21.44
CA ARG A 384 -0.73 26.03 -22.27
C ARG A 384 -0.37 27.48 -21.97
N PRO A 385 0.02 28.27 -22.99
CA PRO A 385 0.09 29.71 -22.83
C PRO A 385 -1.32 30.22 -22.49
N GLY A 386 -1.45 31.00 -21.41
CA GLY A 386 -2.68 31.69 -21.02
C GLY A 386 -3.12 32.73 -22.04
#